data_f0cf5263cd3f7440a2c910ebe092053b
#
_entry.id   f0cf5263cd3f7440a2c910ebe092053b
#
_cell.length_a   1.000
_cell.length_b   1.000
_cell.length_c   1.000
_cell.angle_alpha   90.00
_cell.angle_beta   90.00
_cell.angle_gamma   90.00
#
_symmetry.space_group_name_H-M   'P 1'
#
loop_
_entity.id
_entity.type
_entity.pdbx_description
1 polymer ?
#
loop_
_entity_poly.entity_id
_entity_poly.type
_entity_poly.pdbx_seq_one_letter_code
_entity_poly.pdbx_strand_id
1 'polypeptide(L)'
;MSRATRTGRRRRSGRSSRRSREPGRLRIAFTAEPAIPREVEPAVAAVARRAADLLGDLGHDVVESTPPWQDESLLSTFAQIWQLTPALYPFVDRDLLTPLNRALYDRAHETSSVEYARAVSALMLHARRVLAFWNDVDVVLTPTLAKLPVPIGWILDAEDPWEQFERGALMTPFTPLVNVTGQPAASVPFDVVDGLPVGIQLIGPPAGEAVLFRLAGQLEAARPWAHLLPPRFAAA
;
A
#
# COMPACT_ATOMS: atom_id res chain seq x y z
N MET A 1 -56.87 -14.39 -15.47
CA MET A 1 -56.58 -14.24 -14.02
C MET A 1 -55.48 -15.24 -13.67
N SER A 2 -54.23 -14.80 -13.59
CA SER A 2 -53.11 -15.66 -13.23
C SER A 2 -52.39 -15.02 -12.05
N ARG A 3 -52.34 -15.75 -10.93
CA ARG A 3 -51.70 -15.34 -9.68
C ARG A 3 -50.18 -15.51 -9.80
N ALA A 4 -49.41 -14.42 -9.73
CA ALA A 4 -47.98 -14.45 -9.58
C ALA A 4 -47.59 -14.84 -8.15
N THR A 5 -46.93 -15.95 -7.99
CA THR A 5 -46.31 -16.42 -6.75
C THR A 5 -45.01 -15.65 -6.48
N ARG A 6 -45.06 -14.84 -5.45
CA ARG A 6 -43.94 -14.05 -4.90
C ARG A 6 -43.07 -15.00 -4.09
N THR A 7 -41.94 -15.47 -4.65
CA THR A 7 -40.92 -16.22 -3.90
C THR A 7 -40.14 -15.27 -3.00
N GLY A 8 -40.42 -15.35 -1.72
CA GLY A 8 -39.70 -14.63 -0.67
C GLY A 8 -38.27 -15.11 -0.53
N ARG A 9 -37.32 -14.24 -0.88
CA ARG A 9 -35.91 -14.44 -0.60
C ARG A 9 -35.70 -14.38 0.91
N ARG A 10 -35.53 -15.53 1.57
CA ARG A 10 -35.17 -15.62 2.99
C ARG A 10 -33.81 -14.93 3.18
N ARG A 11 -33.79 -13.80 3.91
CA ARG A 11 -32.57 -13.21 4.45
C ARG A 11 -31.93 -14.25 5.37
N ARG A 12 -30.76 -14.75 4.97
CA ARG A 12 -29.89 -15.53 5.89
C ARG A 12 -29.38 -14.57 6.94
N SER A 13 -29.93 -14.67 8.13
CA SER A 13 -29.60 -13.85 9.29
C SER A 13 -28.28 -14.22 9.93
N GLY A 14 -27.46 -13.22 10.19
CA GLY A 14 -26.81 -12.95 11.47
C GLY A 14 -25.66 -13.82 11.99
N ARG A 15 -25.44 -15.06 11.53
CA ARG A 15 -24.37 -15.92 12.03
C ARG A 15 -23.07 -15.88 11.22
N SER A 16 -23.12 -15.42 9.98
CA SER A 16 -21.93 -15.30 9.10
C SER A 16 -21.07 -14.07 9.48
N SER A 17 -21.68 -13.00 10.00
CA SER A 17 -20.99 -11.73 10.24
C SER A 17 -20.09 -11.71 11.49
N ARG A 18 -20.30 -12.58 12.48
CA ARG A 18 -19.42 -12.66 13.68
C ARG A 18 -18.19 -13.53 13.45
N ARG A 19 -18.30 -14.64 12.73
CA ARG A 19 -17.15 -15.48 12.36
C ARG A 19 -16.22 -14.80 11.36
N SER A 20 -16.65 -13.73 10.66
CA SER A 20 -15.84 -12.98 9.72
C SER A 20 -15.01 -11.85 10.37
N ARG A 21 -15.13 -11.61 11.68
CA ARG A 21 -14.46 -10.48 12.36
C ARG A 21 -13.14 -10.86 13.02
N GLU A 22 -12.91 -12.12 13.33
CA GLU A 22 -11.67 -12.57 13.96
C GLU A 22 -10.77 -13.24 12.91
N PRO A 23 -9.51 -12.80 12.77
CA PRO A 23 -8.58 -13.37 11.80
C PRO A 23 -8.11 -14.78 12.15
N GLY A 24 -8.28 -15.22 13.41
CA GLY A 24 -7.59 -16.36 13.98
C GLY A 24 -6.13 -16.02 14.30
N ARG A 25 -5.33 -17.02 14.68
CA ARG A 25 -3.89 -16.85 14.85
C ARG A 25 -3.22 -16.82 13.48
N LEU A 26 -2.53 -15.72 13.15
CA LEU A 26 -1.79 -15.53 11.91
C LEU A 26 -0.29 -15.59 12.19
N ARG A 27 0.48 -15.99 11.19
CA ARG A 27 1.91 -15.79 11.12
C ARG A 27 2.19 -14.52 10.33
N ILE A 28 2.73 -13.50 11.01
CA ILE A 28 2.93 -12.16 10.48
C ILE A 28 4.43 -11.88 10.40
N ALA A 29 4.94 -11.65 9.19
CA ALA A 29 6.30 -11.13 9.03
C ALA A 29 6.29 -9.62 9.25
N PHE A 30 7.17 -9.12 10.10
CA PHE A 30 7.41 -7.70 10.29
C PHE A 30 8.75 -7.29 9.68
N THR A 31 8.74 -6.17 8.98
CA THR A 31 9.96 -5.51 8.53
C THR A 31 9.78 -4.00 8.37
N ALA A 32 10.84 -3.24 8.67
CA ALA A 32 10.97 -1.83 8.33
C ALA A 32 11.97 -1.60 7.18
N GLU A 33 12.43 -2.68 6.52
CA GLU A 33 13.30 -2.60 5.35
C GLU A 33 12.44 -2.45 4.09
N PRO A 34 12.53 -1.34 3.35
CA PRO A 34 11.68 -1.11 2.18
C PRO A 34 12.13 -1.90 0.95
N ALA A 35 11.20 -2.12 0.01
CA ALA A 35 11.48 -2.78 -1.26
C ALA A 35 12.38 -1.94 -2.19
N ILE A 36 12.19 -0.63 -2.19
CA ILE A 36 13.11 0.32 -2.83
C ILE A 36 14.08 0.80 -1.75
N PRO A 37 15.40 0.59 -1.91
CA PRO A 37 16.39 0.97 -0.91
C PRO A 37 16.36 2.49 -0.67
N ARG A 38 15.75 2.91 0.41
CA ARG A 38 15.65 4.30 0.89
C ARG A 38 15.66 4.30 2.41
N GLU A 39 16.10 5.42 2.97
CA GLU A 39 16.07 5.63 4.41
C GLU A 39 14.63 5.69 4.93
N VAL A 40 14.37 5.00 6.04
CA VAL A 40 13.12 5.06 6.79
C VAL A 40 13.36 5.86 8.07
N GLU A 41 12.57 6.89 8.31
CA GLU A 41 12.70 7.70 9.53
C GLU A 41 12.53 6.82 10.78
N PRO A 42 13.44 6.93 11.76
CA PRO A 42 13.40 6.10 12.97
C PRO A 42 12.05 6.16 13.70
N ALA A 43 11.40 7.31 13.72
CA ALA A 43 10.10 7.51 14.34
C ALA A 43 9.01 6.67 13.65
N VAL A 44 9.04 6.59 12.32
CA VAL A 44 8.10 5.78 11.52
C VAL A 44 8.35 4.29 11.71
N ALA A 45 9.62 3.87 11.67
CA ALA A 45 10.00 2.48 11.94
C ALA A 45 9.57 2.03 13.35
N ALA A 46 9.73 2.92 14.36
CA ALA A 46 9.31 2.65 15.73
C ALA A 46 7.77 2.48 15.86
N VAL A 47 6.98 3.24 15.08
CA VAL A 47 5.52 3.06 15.03
C VAL A 47 5.17 1.67 14.51
N ALA A 48 5.79 1.22 13.42
CA ALA A 48 5.53 -0.10 12.85
C ALA A 48 5.99 -1.23 13.80
N ARG A 49 7.09 -1.04 14.54
CA ARG A 49 7.53 -1.96 15.59
C ARG A 49 6.47 -2.09 16.69
N ARG A 50 5.94 -0.98 17.21
CA ARG A 50 4.85 -1.02 18.20
C ARG A 50 3.60 -1.73 17.69
N ALA A 51 3.32 -1.63 16.40
CA ALA A 51 2.22 -2.39 15.79
C ALA A 51 2.51 -3.90 15.76
N ALA A 52 3.75 -4.29 15.48
CA ALA A 52 4.20 -5.68 15.53
C ALA A 52 4.07 -6.25 16.95
N ASP A 53 4.50 -5.50 17.96
CA ASP A 53 4.41 -5.89 19.37
C ASP A 53 2.94 -6.07 19.77
N LEU A 54 2.06 -5.11 19.44
CA LEU A 54 0.62 -5.22 19.70
C LEU A 54 -0.02 -6.46 19.04
N LEU A 55 0.38 -6.78 17.80
CA LEU A 55 -0.13 -7.98 17.14
C LEU A 55 0.34 -9.27 17.82
N GLY A 56 1.56 -9.28 18.37
CA GLY A 56 2.05 -10.35 19.24
C GLY A 56 1.20 -10.50 20.50
N ASP A 57 0.89 -9.39 21.19
CA ASP A 57 0.03 -9.37 22.39
C ASP A 57 -1.41 -9.82 22.07
N LEU A 58 -1.88 -9.59 20.85
CA LEU A 58 -3.18 -10.07 20.37
C LEU A 58 -3.18 -11.56 19.98
N GLY A 59 -2.04 -12.25 20.14
CA GLY A 59 -1.92 -13.70 20.00
C GLY A 59 -1.47 -14.19 18.63
N HIS A 60 -0.98 -13.29 17.75
CA HIS A 60 -0.37 -13.67 16.48
C HIS A 60 1.07 -14.14 16.67
N ASP A 61 1.57 -14.93 15.72
CA ASP A 61 2.98 -15.31 15.60
C ASP A 61 3.71 -14.26 14.75
N VAL A 62 4.31 -13.27 15.42
CA VAL A 62 5.03 -12.18 14.74
C VAL A 62 6.51 -12.51 14.66
N VAL A 63 7.05 -12.58 13.46
CA VAL A 63 8.45 -12.88 13.18
C VAL A 63 9.10 -11.71 12.43
N GLU A 64 10.33 -11.36 12.81
CA GLU A 64 11.11 -10.38 12.06
C GLU A 64 11.69 -11.04 10.82
N SER A 65 11.17 -10.68 9.67
CA SER A 65 11.56 -11.28 8.38
C SER A 65 11.19 -10.36 7.24
N THR A 66 12.13 -10.17 6.32
CA THR A 66 11.97 -9.33 5.14
C THR A 66 11.78 -10.21 3.90
N PRO A 67 10.71 -9.98 3.11
CA PRO A 67 10.58 -10.65 1.80
C PRO A 67 11.79 -10.33 0.90
N PRO A 68 12.14 -11.20 -0.05
CA PRO A 68 13.27 -11.00 -0.97
C PRO A 68 12.92 -9.98 -2.06
N TRP A 69 12.54 -8.78 -1.65
CA TRP A 69 12.00 -7.73 -2.51
C TRP A 69 12.99 -6.63 -2.87
N GLN A 70 14.11 -6.52 -2.15
CA GLN A 70 15.11 -5.50 -2.44
C GLN A 70 15.74 -5.72 -3.80
N ASP A 71 15.65 -4.69 -4.65
CA ASP A 71 16.24 -4.67 -5.98
C ASP A 71 16.51 -3.21 -6.36
N GLU A 72 17.79 -2.87 -6.59
CA GLU A 72 18.21 -1.51 -6.93
C GLU A 72 17.57 -1.02 -8.26
N SER A 73 17.28 -1.94 -9.17
CA SER A 73 16.64 -1.64 -10.45
C SER A 73 15.12 -1.49 -10.37
N LEU A 74 14.51 -1.84 -9.21
CA LEU A 74 13.05 -1.90 -9.08
C LEU A 74 12.39 -0.55 -9.38
N LEU A 75 12.93 0.55 -8.83
CA LEU A 75 12.35 1.89 -9.04
C LEU A 75 12.45 2.32 -10.51
N SER A 76 13.61 2.16 -11.13
CA SER A 76 13.83 2.55 -12.53
C SER A 76 12.97 1.70 -13.49
N THR A 77 12.88 0.40 -13.24
CA THR A 77 12.05 -0.51 -14.04
C THR A 77 10.55 -0.23 -13.86
N PHE A 78 10.13 0.03 -12.62
CA PHE A 78 8.75 0.46 -12.31
C PHE A 78 8.42 1.77 -13.01
N ALA A 79 9.32 2.76 -12.94
CA ALA A 79 9.13 4.07 -13.58
C ALA A 79 8.94 3.97 -15.09
N GLN A 80 9.61 3.02 -15.78
CA GLN A 80 9.43 2.80 -17.22
C GLN A 80 7.99 2.40 -17.60
N ILE A 81 7.26 1.76 -16.69
CA ILE A 81 5.85 1.42 -16.90
C ILE A 81 4.95 2.53 -16.39
N TRP A 82 5.23 3.06 -15.20
CA TRP A 82 4.42 4.06 -14.54
C TRP A 82 4.34 5.39 -15.34
N GLN A 83 5.44 5.77 -16.00
CA GLN A 83 5.48 6.97 -16.86
C GLN A 83 4.48 6.94 -18.01
N LEU A 84 3.99 5.77 -18.42
CA LEU A 84 2.99 5.66 -19.49
C LEU A 84 1.60 6.10 -19.05
N THR A 85 1.34 6.20 -17.74
CA THR A 85 0.01 6.46 -17.20
C THR A 85 -0.66 7.71 -17.78
N PRO A 86 -0.02 8.89 -17.91
CA PRO A 86 -0.65 10.06 -18.52
C PRO A 86 -0.98 9.86 -20.00
N ALA A 87 -0.19 9.06 -20.74
CA ALA A 87 -0.37 8.81 -22.16
C ALA A 87 -1.43 7.73 -22.48
N LEU A 88 -1.91 6.99 -21.47
CA LEU A 88 -2.97 5.97 -21.66
C LEU A 88 -4.36 6.59 -21.86
N TYR A 89 -4.55 7.86 -21.54
CA TYR A 89 -5.83 8.54 -21.73
C TYR A 89 -5.92 9.10 -23.15
N PRO A 90 -6.95 8.73 -23.95
CA PRO A 90 -7.01 9.04 -25.39
C PRO A 90 -7.26 10.52 -25.72
N PHE A 91 -7.60 11.35 -24.76
CA PHE A 91 -7.96 12.77 -24.94
C PHE A 91 -7.19 13.68 -23.98
N VAL A 92 -5.89 13.41 -23.80
CA VAL A 92 -5.05 14.26 -22.95
C VAL A 92 -4.62 15.49 -23.73
N ASP A 93 -5.01 16.66 -23.23
CA ASP A 93 -4.37 17.90 -23.62
C ASP A 93 -3.06 18.06 -22.83
N ARG A 94 -1.93 17.91 -23.53
CA ARG A 94 -0.60 17.95 -22.94
C ARG A 94 -0.33 19.26 -22.20
N ASP A 95 -0.89 20.38 -22.68
CA ASP A 95 -0.63 21.70 -22.11
C ASP A 95 -1.33 21.95 -20.78
N LEU A 96 -2.36 21.16 -20.49
CA LEU A 96 -3.05 21.16 -19.20
C LEU A 96 -2.38 20.27 -18.14
N LEU A 97 -1.39 19.46 -18.52
CA LEU A 97 -0.69 18.59 -17.57
C LEU A 97 0.22 19.42 -16.66
N THR A 98 0.30 18.98 -15.38
CA THR A 98 1.32 19.49 -14.45
C THR A 98 2.73 19.19 -14.97
N PRO A 99 3.77 19.93 -14.53
CA PRO A 99 5.14 19.74 -15.05
C PRO A 99 5.60 18.27 -15.01
N LEU A 100 5.40 17.57 -13.89
CA LEU A 100 5.76 16.15 -13.77
C LEU A 100 4.96 15.27 -14.77
N ASN A 101 3.65 15.43 -14.82
CA ASN A 101 2.83 14.62 -15.72
C ASN A 101 3.14 14.90 -17.20
N ARG A 102 3.53 16.12 -17.54
CA ARG A 102 3.99 16.48 -18.89
C ARG A 102 5.30 15.79 -19.23
N ALA A 103 6.28 15.81 -18.32
CA ALA A 103 7.55 15.12 -18.51
C ALA A 103 7.36 13.60 -18.65
N LEU A 104 6.47 13.01 -17.86
CA LEU A 104 6.10 11.59 -17.98
C LEU A 104 5.41 11.29 -19.32
N TYR A 105 4.48 12.14 -19.75
CA TYR A 105 3.79 12.01 -21.03
C TYR A 105 4.77 12.03 -22.21
N ASP A 106 5.68 13.01 -22.23
CA ASP A 106 6.69 13.13 -23.28
C ASP A 106 7.58 11.89 -23.34
N ARG A 107 8.08 11.44 -22.19
CA ARG A 107 8.92 10.25 -22.09
C ARG A 107 8.18 8.95 -22.46
N ALA A 108 6.88 8.89 -22.20
CA ALA A 108 6.06 7.76 -22.63
C ALA A 108 6.07 7.58 -24.17
N HIS A 109 6.05 8.66 -24.91
CA HIS A 109 6.07 8.63 -26.39
C HIS A 109 7.46 8.31 -26.98
N GLU A 110 8.51 8.46 -26.18
CA GLU A 110 9.88 8.05 -26.55
C GLU A 110 10.16 6.58 -26.24
N THR A 111 9.33 5.94 -25.42
CA THR A 111 9.51 4.54 -24.98
C THR A 111 9.11 3.57 -26.09
N SER A 112 10.05 2.74 -26.53
CA SER A 112 9.75 1.69 -27.50
C SER A 112 8.95 0.54 -26.90
N SER A 113 8.20 -0.18 -27.76
CA SER A 113 7.49 -1.40 -27.34
C SER A 113 8.41 -2.48 -26.78
N VAL A 114 9.66 -2.53 -27.25
CA VAL A 114 10.68 -3.49 -26.74
C VAL A 114 11.13 -3.14 -25.35
N GLU A 115 11.38 -1.87 -25.04
CA GLU A 115 11.73 -1.40 -23.70
C GLU A 115 10.60 -1.66 -22.73
N TYR A 116 9.37 -1.32 -23.09
CA TYR A 116 8.19 -1.63 -22.33
C TYR A 116 8.06 -3.13 -22.03
N ALA A 117 8.16 -3.99 -23.04
CA ALA A 117 8.04 -5.44 -22.86
C ALA A 117 9.13 -6.02 -21.95
N ARG A 118 10.37 -5.49 -22.03
CA ARG A 118 11.46 -5.87 -21.12
C ARG A 118 11.18 -5.45 -19.68
N ALA A 119 10.70 -4.23 -19.46
CA ALA A 119 10.34 -3.74 -18.13
C ALA A 119 9.22 -4.59 -17.51
N VAL A 120 8.15 -4.86 -18.25
CA VAL A 120 7.06 -5.75 -17.80
C VAL A 120 7.60 -7.13 -17.42
N SER A 121 8.42 -7.75 -18.29
CA SER A 121 8.99 -9.08 -18.04
C SER A 121 9.85 -9.10 -16.79
N ALA A 122 10.69 -8.08 -16.58
CA ALA A 122 11.54 -7.96 -15.39
C ALA A 122 10.71 -7.84 -14.11
N LEU A 123 9.67 -6.97 -14.09
CA LEU A 123 8.78 -6.84 -12.93
C LEU A 123 7.99 -8.12 -12.65
N MET A 124 7.53 -8.83 -13.68
CA MET A 124 6.84 -10.13 -13.51
C MET A 124 7.75 -11.19 -12.90
N LEU A 125 9.02 -11.25 -13.29
CA LEU A 125 10.00 -12.18 -12.70
C LEU A 125 10.30 -11.81 -11.25
N HIS A 126 10.45 -10.52 -10.96
CA HIS A 126 10.62 -10.02 -9.60
C HIS A 126 9.41 -10.36 -8.72
N ALA A 127 8.18 -10.09 -9.20
CA ALA A 127 6.95 -10.40 -8.50
C ALA A 127 6.85 -11.89 -8.12
N ARG A 128 7.19 -12.81 -9.03
CA ARG A 128 7.17 -14.25 -8.75
C ARG A 128 8.10 -14.64 -7.61
N ARG A 129 9.29 -14.06 -7.54
CA ARG A 129 10.25 -14.31 -6.45
C ARG A 129 9.69 -13.83 -5.11
N VAL A 130 9.13 -12.64 -5.10
CA VAL A 130 8.56 -12.02 -3.90
C VAL A 130 7.34 -12.78 -3.40
N LEU A 131 6.42 -13.15 -4.31
CA LEU A 131 5.18 -13.85 -3.96
C LEU A 131 5.42 -15.21 -3.28
N ALA A 132 6.51 -15.89 -3.58
CA ALA A 132 6.85 -17.15 -2.93
C ALA A 132 7.03 -17.02 -1.40
N PHE A 133 7.32 -15.84 -0.88
CA PHE A 133 7.46 -15.57 0.55
C PHE A 133 6.15 -15.84 1.33
N TRP A 134 4.99 -15.63 0.70
CA TRP A 134 3.68 -15.88 1.32
C TRP A 134 3.29 -17.35 1.43
N ASN A 135 4.16 -18.28 1.04
CA ASN A 135 3.98 -19.69 1.39
C ASN A 135 4.22 -19.96 2.89
N ASP A 136 4.97 -19.09 3.56
CA ASP A 136 5.41 -19.26 4.95
C ASP A 136 4.77 -18.26 5.92
N VAL A 137 4.07 -17.23 5.42
CA VAL A 137 3.43 -16.18 6.23
C VAL A 137 2.04 -15.83 5.70
N ASP A 138 1.15 -15.38 6.58
CA ASP A 138 -0.20 -14.96 6.21
C ASP A 138 -0.26 -13.48 5.82
N VAL A 139 0.53 -12.62 6.48
CA VAL A 139 0.55 -11.16 6.28
C VAL A 139 1.97 -10.64 6.47
N VAL A 140 2.33 -9.62 5.71
CA VAL A 140 3.53 -8.82 5.97
C VAL A 140 3.10 -7.45 6.52
N LEU A 141 3.70 -7.05 7.64
CA LEU A 141 3.52 -5.75 8.29
C LEU A 141 4.73 -4.86 7.99
N THR A 142 4.49 -3.65 7.52
CA THR A 142 5.51 -2.63 7.29
C THR A 142 5.03 -1.24 7.72
N PRO A 143 5.89 -0.22 7.78
CA PRO A 143 5.43 1.16 7.62
C PRO A 143 4.65 1.31 6.31
N THR A 144 3.68 2.24 6.25
CA THR A 144 3.05 2.60 4.97
C THR A 144 3.96 3.51 4.17
N LEU A 145 4.49 4.54 4.80
CA LEU A 145 5.42 5.51 4.23
C LEU A 145 6.76 5.45 4.98
N ALA A 146 7.82 5.97 4.39
CA ALA A 146 9.14 6.00 5.02
C ALA A 146 9.36 7.24 5.89
N LYS A 147 8.55 8.28 5.73
CA LYS A 147 8.69 9.59 6.38
C LYS A 147 7.39 10.02 7.04
N LEU A 148 7.50 10.89 8.03
CA LEU A 148 6.37 11.65 8.52
C LEU A 148 5.76 12.51 7.40
N PRO A 149 4.47 12.92 7.52
CA PRO A 149 3.88 13.86 6.58
C PRO A 149 4.74 15.11 6.41
N VAL A 150 5.07 15.43 5.17
CA VAL A 150 5.89 16.60 4.80
C VAL A 150 5.02 17.86 4.64
N PRO A 151 5.59 19.07 4.69
CA PRO A 151 4.86 20.31 4.43
C PRO A 151 4.15 20.27 3.06
N ILE A 152 2.97 20.92 2.98
CA ILE A 152 2.25 21.10 1.72
C ILE A 152 3.15 21.85 0.75
N GLY A 153 3.27 21.33 -0.47
CA GLY A 153 4.12 21.88 -1.53
C GLY A 153 5.49 21.18 -1.63
N TRP A 154 6.01 20.57 -0.57
CA TRP A 154 7.38 20.05 -0.54
C TRP A 154 7.75 19.16 -1.75
N ILE A 155 6.82 18.35 -2.26
CA ILE A 155 7.06 17.54 -3.46
C ILE A 155 7.03 18.42 -4.72
N LEU A 156 6.06 19.34 -4.82
CA LEU A 156 5.77 20.09 -6.04
C LEU A 156 6.59 21.38 -6.19
N ASP A 157 7.24 21.84 -5.12
CA ASP A 157 8.06 23.05 -5.12
C ASP A 157 9.42 22.86 -5.84
N ALA A 158 9.79 21.61 -6.17
CA ALA A 158 10.95 21.34 -7.00
C ALA A 158 10.70 21.84 -8.44
N GLU A 159 11.66 22.57 -9.00
CA GLU A 159 11.58 23.09 -10.39
C GLU A 159 11.73 21.95 -11.41
N ASP A 160 12.63 20.99 -11.13
CA ASP A 160 12.82 19.81 -11.97
C ASP A 160 11.70 18.78 -11.73
N PRO A 161 10.94 18.39 -12.78
CA PRO A 161 9.94 17.34 -12.67
C PRO A 161 10.47 16.00 -12.15
N TRP A 162 11.71 15.66 -12.44
CA TRP A 162 12.30 14.41 -11.97
C TRP A 162 12.68 14.48 -10.49
N GLU A 163 13.03 15.65 -9.97
CA GLU A 163 13.16 15.85 -8.52
C GLU A 163 11.82 15.69 -7.81
N GLN A 164 10.71 16.16 -8.39
CA GLN A 164 9.36 15.91 -7.84
C GLN A 164 9.08 14.40 -7.75
N PHE A 165 9.45 13.64 -8.79
CA PHE A 165 9.32 12.18 -8.80
C PHE A 165 10.17 11.53 -7.69
N GLU A 166 11.44 11.91 -7.56
CA GLU A 166 12.33 11.38 -6.52
C GLU A 166 11.85 11.73 -5.11
N ARG A 167 11.38 12.96 -4.86
CA ARG A 167 10.77 13.33 -3.57
C ARG A 167 9.55 12.47 -3.24
N GLY A 168 8.72 12.15 -4.22
CA GLY A 168 7.62 11.20 -4.06
C GLY A 168 8.12 9.78 -3.73
N ALA A 169 9.17 9.32 -4.40
CA ALA A 169 9.77 8.01 -4.16
C ALA A 169 10.41 7.89 -2.76
N LEU A 170 10.96 8.99 -2.22
CA LEU A 170 11.46 9.03 -0.83
C LEU A 170 10.36 8.78 0.20
N MET A 171 9.12 9.17 -0.10
CA MET A 171 7.98 8.96 0.79
C MET A 171 7.45 7.52 0.72
N THR A 172 7.52 6.88 -0.45
CA THR A 172 6.73 5.68 -0.76
C THR A 172 7.54 4.43 -1.12
N PRO A 173 8.65 4.09 -0.44
CA PRO A 173 9.51 2.98 -0.89
C PRO A 173 8.92 1.58 -0.62
N PHE A 174 7.82 1.46 0.14
CA PHE A 174 7.13 0.20 0.42
C PHE A 174 6.01 -0.12 -0.56
N THR A 175 5.33 0.90 -1.11
CA THR A 175 4.07 0.73 -1.84
C THR A 175 4.20 0.30 -3.30
N PRO A 176 5.24 0.68 -4.08
CA PRO A 176 5.35 0.28 -5.48
C PRO A 176 5.41 -1.23 -5.69
N LEU A 177 6.02 -1.96 -4.75
CA LEU A 177 6.10 -3.41 -4.84
C LEU A 177 4.72 -4.06 -4.87
N VAL A 178 3.80 -3.58 -4.03
CA VAL A 178 2.44 -4.13 -3.96
C VAL A 178 1.70 -3.93 -5.29
N ASN A 179 1.94 -2.79 -5.96
CA ASN A 179 1.44 -2.56 -7.31
C ASN A 179 2.05 -3.52 -8.34
N VAL A 180 3.34 -3.87 -8.18
CA VAL A 180 4.04 -4.81 -9.08
C VAL A 180 3.56 -6.24 -8.89
N THR A 181 3.33 -6.66 -7.64
CA THR A 181 2.88 -8.02 -7.32
C THR A 181 1.38 -8.23 -7.49
N GLY A 182 0.58 -7.15 -7.51
CA GLY A 182 -0.88 -7.20 -7.56
C GLY A 182 -1.53 -7.75 -6.30
N GLN A 183 -0.81 -7.74 -5.17
CA GLN A 183 -1.33 -8.20 -3.89
C GLN A 183 -2.26 -7.16 -3.26
N PRO A 184 -3.22 -7.61 -2.43
CA PRO A 184 -3.99 -6.70 -1.60
C PRO A 184 -3.10 -6.12 -0.50
N ALA A 185 -3.24 -4.83 -0.25
CA ALA A 185 -2.65 -4.15 0.90
C ALA A 185 -3.63 -3.15 1.50
N ALA A 186 -3.49 -2.93 2.80
CA ALA A 186 -4.26 -1.94 3.54
C ALA A 186 -3.34 -1.06 4.37
N SER A 187 -3.52 0.25 4.26
CA SER A 187 -2.93 1.21 5.20
C SER A 187 -3.90 1.44 6.34
N VAL A 188 -3.43 1.27 7.56
CA VAL A 188 -4.23 1.38 8.78
C VAL A 188 -3.64 2.50 9.63
N PRO A 189 -4.44 3.48 10.12
CA PRO A 189 -3.98 4.45 11.10
C PRO A 189 -3.46 3.72 12.35
N PHE A 190 -2.32 4.13 12.88
CA PHE A 190 -1.79 3.43 14.05
C PHE A 190 -1.35 4.36 15.17
N ASP A 191 -0.61 5.42 14.87
CA ASP A 191 -0.07 6.31 15.90
C ASP A 191 -0.05 7.78 15.44
N VAL A 192 0.31 8.65 16.36
CA VAL A 192 0.56 10.07 16.12
C VAL A 192 1.95 10.40 16.64
N VAL A 193 2.80 10.98 15.80
CA VAL A 193 4.15 11.42 16.13
C VAL A 193 4.25 12.91 15.84
N ASP A 194 4.64 13.72 16.82
CA ASP A 194 4.73 15.19 16.71
C ASP A 194 3.43 15.84 16.17
N GLY A 195 2.27 15.29 16.55
CA GLY A 195 0.96 15.74 16.08
C GLY A 195 0.59 15.28 14.67
N LEU A 196 1.42 14.48 13.99
CA LEU A 196 1.20 13.98 12.64
C LEU A 196 0.80 12.50 12.66
N PRO A 197 -0.22 12.10 11.89
CA PRO A 197 -0.67 10.71 11.83
C PRO A 197 0.35 9.81 11.12
N VAL A 198 0.60 8.63 11.69
CA VAL A 198 1.45 7.60 11.09
C VAL A 198 0.65 6.31 10.93
N GLY A 199 0.64 5.79 9.70
CA GLY A 199 -0.01 4.53 9.36
C GLY A 199 0.98 3.38 9.23
N ILE A 200 0.44 2.17 9.39
CA ILE A 200 1.13 0.91 9.08
C ILE A 200 0.50 0.27 7.84
N GLN A 201 1.26 -0.53 7.13
CA GLN A 201 0.78 -1.27 5.96
C GLN A 201 0.70 -2.76 6.28
N LEU A 202 -0.43 -3.35 5.96
CA LEU A 202 -0.66 -4.80 6.00
C LEU A 202 -0.72 -5.29 4.55
N ILE A 203 0.13 -6.25 4.18
CA ILE A 203 0.19 -6.82 2.83
C ILE A 203 -0.25 -8.28 2.92
N GLY A 204 -1.31 -8.64 2.21
CA GLY A 204 -1.86 -9.99 2.18
C GLY A 204 -1.30 -10.86 1.05
N PRO A 205 -1.59 -12.16 1.06
CA PRO A 205 -1.37 -13.03 -0.09
C PRO A 205 -2.29 -12.63 -1.25
N PRO A 206 -2.04 -13.09 -2.48
CA PRO A 206 -2.99 -12.90 -3.58
C PRO A 206 -4.41 -13.32 -3.20
N ALA A 207 -5.41 -12.48 -3.51
CA ALA A 207 -6.82 -12.65 -3.11
C ALA A 207 -7.06 -12.70 -1.58
N GLY A 208 -6.16 -12.13 -0.79
CA GLY A 208 -6.17 -12.13 0.68
C GLY A 208 -6.88 -10.94 1.32
N GLU A 209 -7.74 -10.19 0.63
CA GLU A 209 -8.42 -9.00 1.16
C GLU A 209 -9.17 -9.29 2.46
N ALA A 210 -9.77 -10.47 2.56
CA ALA A 210 -10.57 -10.85 3.72
C ALA A 210 -9.74 -10.97 5.01
N VAL A 211 -8.49 -11.42 4.94
CA VAL A 211 -7.61 -11.46 6.12
C VAL A 211 -7.19 -10.07 6.54
N LEU A 212 -6.92 -9.18 5.59
CA LEU A 212 -6.55 -7.79 5.88
C LEU A 212 -7.68 -7.03 6.58
N PHE A 213 -8.93 -7.16 6.10
CA PHE A 213 -10.08 -6.53 6.76
C PHE A 213 -10.30 -7.04 8.18
N ARG A 214 -10.10 -8.34 8.43
CA ARG A 214 -10.25 -8.91 9.78
C ARG A 214 -9.15 -8.43 10.71
N LEU A 215 -7.91 -8.40 10.23
CA LEU A 215 -6.77 -7.94 11.01
C LEU A 215 -6.85 -6.44 11.30
N ALA A 216 -7.24 -5.62 10.31
CA ALA A 216 -7.49 -4.20 10.49
C ALA A 216 -8.61 -3.95 11.52
N GLY A 217 -9.70 -4.72 11.46
CA GLY A 217 -10.78 -4.62 12.44
C GLY A 217 -10.37 -5.03 13.85
N GLN A 218 -9.46 -5.99 14.01
CA GLN A 218 -8.89 -6.37 15.30
C GLN A 218 -7.98 -5.26 15.86
N LEU A 219 -7.14 -4.66 15.02
CA LEU A 219 -6.31 -3.51 15.39
C LEU A 219 -7.18 -2.31 15.79
N GLU A 220 -8.24 -2.00 15.03
CA GLU A 220 -9.17 -0.92 15.35
C GLU A 220 -9.87 -1.15 16.70
N ALA A 221 -10.23 -2.39 17.02
CA ALA A 221 -10.83 -2.73 18.31
C ALA A 221 -9.84 -2.59 19.47
N ALA A 222 -8.57 -2.96 19.26
CA ALA A 222 -7.50 -2.86 20.27
C ALA A 222 -6.98 -1.44 20.48
N ARG A 223 -6.92 -0.66 19.38
CA ARG A 223 -6.44 0.73 19.35
C ARG A 223 -7.34 1.58 18.45
N PRO A 224 -8.48 2.06 18.95
CA PRO A 224 -9.43 2.85 18.17
C PRO A 224 -8.83 4.16 17.67
N TRP A 225 -9.06 4.49 16.40
CA TRP A 225 -8.60 5.75 15.76
C TRP A 225 -9.74 6.66 15.28
N ALA A 226 -11.01 6.28 15.45
CA ALA A 226 -12.14 7.08 15.00
C ALA A 226 -12.21 8.48 15.62
N HIS A 227 -11.53 8.72 16.76
CA HIS A 227 -11.43 10.01 17.42
C HIS A 227 -10.34 10.93 16.82
N LEU A 228 -9.47 10.40 15.95
CA LEU A 228 -8.40 11.15 15.30
C LEU A 228 -8.97 11.92 14.10
N LEU A 229 -9.66 13.02 14.38
CA LEU A 229 -10.24 13.88 13.35
C LEU A 229 -9.38 15.12 13.14
N PRO A 230 -9.29 15.66 11.90
CA PRO A 230 -8.69 16.96 11.67
C PRO A 230 -9.38 18.04 12.50
N PRO A 231 -8.67 19.06 13.01
CA PRO A 231 -9.21 20.04 13.95
C PRO A 231 -10.52 20.72 13.50
N ARG A 232 -10.67 20.99 12.20
CA ARG A 232 -11.89 21.59 11.62
C ARG A 232 -13.13 20.67 11.60
N PHE A 233 -12.94 19.37 11.86
CA PHE A 233 -14.01 18.38 11.95
C PHE A 233 -14.26 17.88 13.38
N ALA A 234 -13.39 18.27 14.33
CA ALA A 234 -13.51 17.87 15.72
C ALA A 234 -14.58 18.67 16.50
N ALA A 235 -15.14 19.71 15.91
CA ALA A 235 -16.09 20.66 16.54
C ALA A 235 -17.54 20.47 16.06
N ALA A 236 -17.91 19.32 15.48
CA ALA A 236 -19.29 19.03 15.03
C ALA A 236 -20.02 18.07 15.97
#